data_e5373048a727a2f37492f1f88247fc1f
#
_entry.id   e5373048a727a2f37492f1f88247fc1f
#
_cell.length_a   1.000
_cell.length_b   1.000
_cell.length_c   1.000
_cell.angle_alpha   90.00
_cell.angle_beta   90.00
_cell.angle_gamma   90.00
#
_symmetry.space_group_name_H-M   'P 1'
#
loop_
_entity.id
_entity.type
_entity.pdbx_description
1 polymer ?
#
loop_
_entity_poly.entity_id
_entity_poly.type
_entity_poly.pdbx_seq_one_letter_code
_entity_poly.pdbx_strand_id
1 'polypeptide(L)'
;MIPKLKYLLSLAILGIPVALLAAEDPNLPKAEETEYYSPVPPIITANEGQAPSDAVVLFDGTNLNAWEPVKAGSKGWEIVDKALTVIPKSGYMKTKAAFGDMQLHIEFREPKPIGDKKGQSRGNSGIFMMGLYELQVLDSYNNTTYVNGQAGSIYKQHPPLVNACRPPEVWQTYDVIFIAPRFASDGSLISPARETVLHNGVLIQYDVVLKGPTEYRGYPKYKAHAAKLPIQLQDHGDRVAYRNIWVREITLPQSK
;
A
#
# COMPACT_ATOMS: atom_id res chain seq x y z
N MET A 1 -62.36 16.33 50.40
CA MET A 1 -61.82 17.58 49.88
C MET A 1 -60.72 17.19 48.86
N ILE A 2 -61.07 17.22 47.56
CA ILE A 2 -60.23 16.78 46.45
C ILE A 2 -59.73 18.05 45.71
N PRO A 3 -58.43 18.29 45.56
CA PRO A 3 -57.95 19.48 44.83
C PRO A 3 -58.04 19.25 43.31
N LYS A 4 -58.61 20.26 42.63
CA LYS A 4 -58.71 20.34 41.16
C LYS A 4 -57.35 20.54 40.53
N LEU A 5 -56.98 19.62 39.66
CA LEU A 5 -55.77 19.70 38.80
C LEU A 5 -56.12 20.62 37.60
N LYS A 6 -55.42 21.74 37.49
CA LYS A 6 -55.49 22.64 36.33
C LYS A 6 -54.52 22.14 35.24
N TYR A 7 -55.01 21.73 34.09
CA TYR A 7 -54.24 21.45 32.90
C TYR A 7 -53.85 22.77 32.21
N LEU A 8 -52.56 23.07 32.18
CA LEU A 8 -52.02 24.10 31.30
C LEU A 8 -51.80 23.46 29.91
N LEU A 9 -52.54 23.93 28.92
CA LEU A 9 -52.30 23.61 27.52
C LEU A 9 -51.12 24.45 27.05
N SER A 10 -49.95 23.83 26.82
CA SER A 10 -48.84 24.48 26.16
C SER A 10 -49.01 24.36 24.65
N LEU A 11 -49.26 25.50 24.01
CA LEU A 11 -49.29 25.62 22.56
C LEU A 11 -47.84 25.55 22.04
N ALA A 12 -47.45 24.41 21.46
CA ALA A 12 -46.19 24.30 20.75
C ALA A 12 -46.35 24.96 19.38
N ILE A 13 -45.74 26.11 19.21
CA ILE A 13 -45.58 26.75 17.90
C ILE A 13 -44.53 25.95 17.13
N LEU A 14 -44.96 25.13 16.17
CA LEU A 14 -44.09 24.52 15.18
C LEU A 14 -43.55 25.65 14.27
N GLY A 15 -42.34 26.09 14.56
CA GLY A 15 -41.58 26.93 13.64
C GLY A 15 -41.20 26.12 12.40
N ILE A 16 -41.81 26.38 11.27
CA ILE A 16 -41.39 25.89 9.95
C ILE A 16 -40.05 26.57 9.67
N PRO A 17 -38.98 25.83 9.42
CA PRO A 17 -37.73 26.48 9.00
C PRO A 17 -37.96 27.10 7.62
N VAL A 18 -37.98 28.43 7.55
CA VAL A 18 -37.88 29.15 6.31
C VAL A 18 -36.46 28.88 5.79
N ALA A 19 -36.32 27.98 4.83
CA ALA A 19 -35.10 27.87 4.05
C ALA A 19 -34.87 29.23 3.36
N LEU A 20 -33.91 29.99 3.87
CA LEU A 20 -33.41 31.16 3.16
C LEU A 20 -32.77 30.62 1.87
N LEU A 21 -33.48 30.70 0.76
CA LEU A 21 -32.90 30.61 -0.58
C LEU A 21 -31.95 31.78 -0.67
N ALA A 22 -30.68 31.53 -0.50
CA ALA A 22 -29.64 32.51 -0.82
C ALA A 22 -29.86 32.91 -2.28
N ALA A 23 -30.04 34.20 -2.54
CA ALA A 23 -30.09 34.71 -3.89
C ALA A 23 -28.82 34.34 -4.59
N GLU A 24 -28.90 33.71 -5.76
CA GLU A 24 -27.74 33.37 -6.56
C GLU A 24 -26.98 34.66 -6.90
N ASP A 25 -25.68 34.72 -6.60
CA ASP A 25 -24.85 35.85 -6.99
C ASP A 25 -24.74 35.84 -8.52
N PRO A 26 -25.24 36.90 -9.21
CA PRO A 26 -25.25 36.93 -10.67
C PRO A 26 -23.85 36.98 -11.29
N ASN A 27 -22.79 37.21 -10.48
CA ASN A 27 -21.39 37.20 -10.93
C ASN A 27 -20.73 35.82 -10.81
N LEU A 28 -21.39 34.84 -10.21
CA LEU A 28 -20.87 33.49 -10.17
C LEU A 28 -21.21 32.75 -11.48
N PRO A 29 -20.28 31.93 -12.00
CA PRO A 29 -20.58 31.03 -13.10
C PRO A 29 -21.78 30.15 -12.78
N LYS A 30 -22.61 29.86 -13.76
CA LYS A 30 -23.69 28.90 -13.59
C LYS A 30 -23.12 27.51 -13.27
N ALA A 31 -23.88 26.70 -12.54
CA ALA A 31 -23.42 25.35 -12.15
C ALA A 31 -22.92 24.54 -13.36
N GLU A 32 -23.65 24.61 -14.46
CA GLU A 32 -23.39 23.88 -15.70
C GLU A 32 -22.04 24.30 -16.36
N GLU A 33 -21.57 25.52 -16.11
CA GLU A 33 -20.28 26.02 -16.68
C GLU A 33 -19.05 25.32 -16.09
N THR A 34 -19.19 24.69 -14.91
CA THR A 34 -18.13 23.94 -14.24
C THR A 34 -18.29 22.42 -14.41
N GLU A 35 -19.38 21.98 -15.04
CA GLU A 35 -19.64 20.57 -15.30
C GLU A 35 -18.92 20.12 -16.57
N TYR A 36 -18.36 18.90 -16.53
CA TYR A 36 -17.83 18.25 -17.73
C TYR A 36 -18.14 16.76 -17.69
N TYR A 37 -18.51 16.20 -18.83
CA TYR A 37 -19.05 14.85 -18.98
C TYR A 37 -18.07 13.88 -19.68
N SER A 38 -16.85 14.34 -19.92
CA SER A 38 -15.83 13.56 -20.62
C SER A 38 -14.44 13.90 -20.06
N PRO A 39 -13.53 12.90 -19.90
CA PRO A 39 -13.78 11.47 -20.13
C PRO A 39 -14.65 10.82 -19.05
N VAL A 40 -15.51 9.89 -19.45
CA VAL A 40 -16.29 9.08 -18.52
C VAL A 40 -15.36 8.06 -17.85
N PRO A 41 -15.29 7.98 -16.51
CA PRO A 41 -14.48 6.97 -15.83
C PRO A 41 -14.94 5.54 -16.18
N PRO A 42 -14.02 4.59 -16.45
CA PRO A 42 -14.39 3.20 -16.69
C PRO A 42 -15.02 2.57 -15.45
N ILE A 43 -16.01 1.72 -15.67
CA ILE A 43 -16.63 0.94 -14.59
C ILE A 43 -15.80 -0.32 -14.35
N ILE A 44 -15.38 -0.52 -13.12
CA ILE A 44 -14.70 -1.73 -12.65
C ILE A 44 -15.49 -2.38 -11.52
N THR A 45 -15.36 -3.70 -11.36
CA THR A 45 -15.86 -4.41 -10.18
C THR A 45 -14.76 -4.49 -9.12
N ALA A 46 -15.14 -4.27 -7.86
CA ALA A 46 -14.24 -4.33 -6.71
C ALA A 46 -14.96 -5.04 -5.56
N ASN A 47 -15.01 -6.36 -5.59
CA ASN A 47 -15.62 -7.16 -4.53
C ASN A 47 -14.66 -7.29 -3.34
N GLU A 48 -15.23 -7.37 -2.14
CA GLU A 48 -14.45 -7.53 -0.91
C GLU A 48 -13.54 -8.77 -0.97
N GLY A 49 -12.26 -8.59 -0.62
CA GLY A 49 -11.25 -9.65 -0.60
C GLY A 49 -10.80 -10.16 -1.97
N GLN A 50 -11.25 -9.54 -3.06
CA GLN A 50 -10.88 -9.91 -4.42
C GLN A 50 -10.08 -8.80 -5.12
N ALA A 51 -9.27 -9.20 -6.10
CA ALA A 51 -8.63 -8.22 -6.97
C ALA A 51 -9.70 -7.46 -7.79
N PRO A 52 -9.56 -6.14 -7.97
CA PRO A 52 -10.39 -5.38 -8.91
C PRO A 52 -10.31 -5.95 -10.32
N SER A 53 -11.40 -5.80 -11.11
CA SER A 53 -11.50 -6.41 -12.44
C SER A 53 -10.47 -5.91 -13.46
N ASP A 54 -9.82 -4.77 -13.21
CA ASP A 54 -8.75 -4.20 -14.02
C ASP A 54 -7.34 -4.44 -13.42
N ALA A 55 -7.24 -5.24 -12.36
CA ALA A 55 -5.97 -5.59 -11.74
C ALA A 55 -5.27 -6.74 -12.47
N VAL A 56 -3.95 -6.68 -12.48
CA VAL A 56 -3.09 -7.82 -12.82
C VAL A 56 -2.91 -8.66 -11.57
N VAL A 57 -3.49 -9.87 -11.56
CA VAL A 57 -3.31 -10.82 -10.46
C VAL A 57 -1.92 -11.45 -10.59
N LEU A 58 -1.09 -11.21 -9.58
CA LEU A 58 0.28 -11.75 -9.52
C LEU A 58 0.34 -13.09 -8.80
N PHE A 59 -0.54 -13.31 -7.80
CA PHE A 59 -0.63 -14.57 -7.09
C PHE A 59 -1.98 -14.73 -6.41
N ASP A 60 -2.69 -15.79 -6.77
CA ASP A 60 -4.01 -16.19 -6.25
C ASP A 60 -3.99 -17.49 -5.42
N GLY A 61 -2.81 -18.02 -5.15
CA GLY A 61 -2.64 -19.29 -4.43
C GLY A 61 -2.53 -20.52 -5.32
N THR A 62 -2.59 -20.39 -6.65
CA THR A 62 -2.64 -21.54 -7.57
C THR A 62 -1.31 -21.86 -8.22
N ASN A 63 -0.54 -20.87 -8.68
CA ASN A 63 0.70 -21.06 -9.41
C ASN A 63 1.66 -19.86 -9.31
N LEU A 64 2.89 -20.05 -9.75
CA LEU A 64 3.93 -19.01 -9.79
C LEU A 64 4.19 -18.47 -11.19
N ASN A 65 3.23 -18.53 -12.10
CA ASN A 65 3.42 -18.14 -13.49
C ASN A 65 3.86 -16.69 -13.69
N ALA A 66 3.46 -15.79 -12.78
CA ALA A 66 3.86 -14.39 -12.80
C ALA A 66 5.23 -14.13 -12.16
N TRP A 67 5.84 -15.12 -11.52
CA TRP A 67 7.07 -15.00 -10.74
C TRP A 67 8.22 -15.80 -11.31
N GLU A 68 9.44 -15.36 -11.03
CA GLU A 68 10.67 -16.09 -11.29
C GLU A 68 11.74 -15.73 -10.24
N PRO A 69 12.70 -16.63 -9.97
CA PRO A 69 13.84 -16.31 -9.13
C PRO A 69 14.68 -15.17 -9.72
N VAL A 70 15.17 -14.25 -8.87
CA VAL A 70 16.10 -13.20 -9.30
C VAL A 70 17.40 -13.80 -9.79
N LYS A 71 17.94 -14.81 -9.08
CA LYS A 71 19.13 -15.54 -9.48
C LYS A 71 18.73 -16.70 -10.39
N ALA A 72 19.16 -16.66 -11.63
CA ALA A 72 18.95 -17.75 -12.58
C ALA A 72 19.44 -19.09 -12.01
N GLY A 73 18.64 -20.14 -12.21
CA GLY A 73 18.95 -21.50 -11.75
C GLY A 73 18.72 -21.75 -10.25
N SER A 74 18.25 -20.77 -9.46
CA SER A 74 17.80 -21.04 -8.10
C SER A 74 16.44 -21.74 -8.12
N LYS A 75 16.13 -22.51 -7.04
CA LYS A 75 14.86 -23.23 -6.94
C LYS A 75 13.64 -22.31 -6.82
N GLY A 76 13.84 -21.04 -6.43
CA GLY A 76 12.74 -20.13 -6.09
C GLY A 76 12.01 -20.55 -4.79
N TRP A 77 10.81 -20.04 -4.64
CA TRP A 77 9.96 -20.29 -3.47
C TRP A 77 8.91 -21.35 -3.78
N GLU A 78 8.18 -21.80 -2.78
CA GLU A 78 7.18 -22.84 -2.88
C GLU A 78 5.77 -22.32 -2.55
N ILE A 79 4.74 -23.06 -2.97
CA ILE A 79 3.36 -22.80 -2.56
C ILE A 79 3.05 -23.76 -1.40
N VAL A 80 2.74 -23.18 -0.23
CA VAL A 80 2.31 -23.93 0.96
C VAL A 80 0.98 -23.34 1.42
N ASP A 81 -0.05 -24.15 1.56
CA ASP A 81 -1.40 -23.73 1.97
C ASP A 81 -1.92 -22.52 1.19
N LYS A 82 -1.77 -22.55 -0.13
CA LYS A 82 -2.13 -21.47 -1.07
C LYS A 82 -1.38 -20.15 -0.81
N ALA A 83 -0.22 -20.21 -0.18
CA ALA A 83 0.65 -19.05 0.03
C ALA A 83 2.02 -19.26 -0.62
N LEU A 84 2.52 -18.24 -1.29
CA LEU A 84 3.89 -18.16 -1.79
C LEU A 84 4.83 -18.01 -0.59
N THR A 85 5.59 -19.05 -0.28
CA THR A 85 6.37 -19.14 0.96
C THR A 85 7.86 -19.17 0.67
N VAL A 86 8.60 -18.35 1.40
CA VAL A 86 10.08 -18.30 1.33
C VAL A 86 10.67 -19.67 1.66
N ILE A 87 11.54 -20.16 0.77
CA ILE A 87 12.50 -21.22 1.08
C ILE A 87 13.80 -20.52 1.52
N PRO A 88 14.20 -20.58 2.79
CA PRO A 88 15.37 -19.90 3.28
C PRO A 88 16.64 -20.18 2.46
N LYS A 89 17.38 -19.14 2.08
CA LYS A 89 18.59 -19.18 1.26
C LYS A 89 18.37 -19.54 -0.22
N SER A 90 17.13 -19.56 -0.70
CA SER A 90 16.83 -19.75 -2.13
C SER A 90 17.00 -18.48 -2.96
N GLY A 91 17.09 -17.32 -2.30
CA GLY A 91 17.19 -16.00 -2.92
C GLY A 91 15.82 -15.36 -3.17
N TYR A 92 15.87 -14.17 -3.74
CA TYR A 92 14.69 -13.35 -4.00
C TYR A 92 13.85 -13.86 -5.17
N MET A 93 12.56 -13.57 -5.13
CA MET A 93 11.64 -13.72 -6.26
C MET A 93 11.33 -12.35 -6.88
N LYS A 94 11.09 -12.32 -8.19
CA LYS A 94 10.63 -11.12 -8.88
C LYS A 94 9.47 -11.43 -9.80
N THR A 95 8.66 -10.41 -10.08
CA THR A 95 7.65 -10.52 -11.13
C THR A 95 8.31 -10.58 -12.51
N LYS A 96 7.72 -11.34 -13.45
CA LYS A 96 8.14 -11.33 -14.86
C LYS A 96 7.74 -10.01 -15.54
N ALA A 97 6.58 -9.47 -15.17
CA ALA A 97 6.13 -8.16 -15.62
C ALA A 97 6.82 -7.04 -14.84
N ALA A 98 6.97 -5.89 -15.48
CA ALA A 98 7.54 -4.67 -14.92
C ALA A 98 6.45 -3.62 -14.71
N PHE A 99 6.53 -2.89 -13.58
CA PHE A 99 5.55 -1.89 -13.16
C PHE A 99 6.25 -0.57 -12.84
N GLY A 100 5.55 0.53 -13.03
CA GLY A 100 5.98 1.88 -12.63
C GLY A 100 5.05 2.42 -11.54
N ASP A 101 4.21 3.41 -11.89
CA ASP A 101 3.17 3.91 -10.97
C ASP A 101 2.13 2.81 -10.77
N MET A 102 1.85 2.46 -9.51
CA MET A 102 1.00 1.33 -9.21
C MET A 102 0.26 1.45 -7.88
N GLN A 103 -0.90 0.84 -7.83
CA GLN A 103 -1.53 0.38 -6.61
C GLN A 103 -1.19 -1.11 -6.45
N LEU A 104 -0.55 -1.47 -5.34
CA LEU A 104 -0.24 -2.85 -4.99
C LEU A 104 -1.04 -3.25 -3.76
N HIS A 105 -1.68 -4.41 -3.82
CA HIS A 105 -2.19 -5.11 -2.65
C HIS A 105 -1.40 -6.40 -2.44
N ILE A 106 -1.00 -6.64 -1.22
CA ILE A 106 -0.27 -7.85 -0.85
C ILE A 106 -0.58 -8.24 0.58
N GLU A 107 -0.93 -9.50 0.80
CA GLU A 107 -1.04 -10.06 2.14
C GLU A 107 0.22 -10.85 2.47
N PHE A 108 0.70 -10.70 3.71
CA PHE A 108 1.88 -11.40 4.20
C PHE A 108 1.66 -11.94 5.61
N ARG A 109 2.49 -12.91 5.98
CA ARG A 109 2.44 -13.54 7.30
C ARG A 109 3.84 -13.97 7.70
N GLU A 110 4.32 -13.45 8.81
CA GLU A 110 5.58 -13.86 9.40
C GLU A 110 5.40 -15.21 10.11
N PRO A 111 6.42 -16.08 10.09
CA PRO A 111 6.37 -17.34 10.83
C PRO A 111 6.48 -17.10 12.33
N LYS A 112 6.07 -18.09 13.12
CA LYS A 112 6.36 -18.12 14.55
C LYS A 112 7.86 -17.95 14.78
N PRO A 113 8.30 -17.05 15.68
CA PRO A 113 9.70 -16.89 16.01
C PRO A 113 10.32 -18.18 16.53
N ILE A 114 11.52 -18.50 16.06
CA ILE A 114 12.29 -19.67 16.50
C ILE A 114 13.35 -19.22 17.49
N GLY A 115 13.36 -19.80 18.71
CA GLY A 115 14.31 -19.45 19.77
C GLY A 115 14.21 -17.97 20.19
N ASP A 116 15.33 -17.36 20.50
CA ASP A 116 15.42 -15.98 21.03
C ASP A 116 15.57 -14.92 19.93
N LYS A 117 15.10 -15.17 18.72
CA LYS A 117 15.16 -14.18 17.63
C LYS A 117 14.51 -12.85 18.03
N LYS A 118 15.23 -11.76 17.82
CA LYS A 118 14.81 -10.38 18.15
C LYS A 118 15.20 -9.40 17.04
N GLY A 119 14.61 -8.22 17.07
CA GLY A 119 14.91 -7.14 16.14
C GLY A 119 14.80 -7.61 14.68
N GLN A 120 15.82 -7.33 13.89
CA GLN A 120 15.85 -7.63 12.47
C GLN A 120 15.99 -9.12 12.10
N SER A 121 16.21 -10.00 13.07
CA SER A 121 16.29 -11.44 12.82
C SER A 121 14.95 -12.17 12.98
N ARG A 122 13.83 -11.44 13.14
CA ARG A 122 12.54 -12.01 13.48
C ARG A 122 11.51 -11.74 12.38
N GLY A 123 11.20 -12.77 11.57
CA GLY A 123 10.23 -12.70 10.50
C GLY A 123 10.56 -11.65 9.43
N ASN A 124 11.85 -11.55 9.08
CA ASN A 124 12.34 -10.51 8.17
C ASN A 124 12.15 -10.90 6.70
N SER A 125 11.66 -9.96 5.94
CA SER A 125 11.56 -9.96 4.49
C SER A 125 11.43 -8.52 3.99
N GLY A 126 11.17 -8.32 2.69
CA GLY A 126 10.96 -7.00 2.09
C GLY A 126 10.18 -7.10 0.79
N ILE A 127 9.42 -6.06 0.50
CA ILE A 127 8.71 -5.87 -0.76
C ILE A 127 9.39 -4.71 -1.47
N PHE A 128 10.04 -4.99 -2.60
CA PHE A 128 10.79 -3.98 -3.34
C PHE A 128 9.96 -3.50 -4.54
N MET A 129 9.39 -2.32 -4.47
CA MET A 129 8.85 -1.65 -5.63
C MET A 129 9.96 -1.43 -6.64
N MET A 130 9.69 -1.80 -7.91
CA MET A 130 10.69 -1.74 -8.99
C MET A 130 12.01 -2.49 -8.70
N GLY A 131 12.03 -3.41 -7.72
CA GLY A 131 13.23 -4.10 -7.28
C GLY A 131 14.27 -3.23 -6.58
N LEU A 132 13.95 -1.99 -6.26
CA LEU A 132 14.86 -0.97 -5.76
C LEU A 132 14.42 -0.32 -4.45
N TYR A 133 13.13 -0.15 -4.23
CA TYR A 133 12.55 0.66 -3.16
C TYR A 133 11.83 -0.24 -2.18
N GLU A 134 12.44 -0.47 -1.01
CA GLU A 134 11.99 -1.46 -0.05
C GLU A 134 10.95 -0.93 0.93
N LEU A 135 9.78 -1.55 0.93
CA LEU A 135 8.84 -1.55 2.03
C LEU A 135 9.13 -2.75 2.93
N GLN A 136 9.53 -2.47 4.18
CA GLN A 136 9.98 -3.50 5.12
C GLN A 136 8.84 -4.43 5.55
N VAL A 137 9.13 -5.74 5.54
CA VAL A 137 8.36 -6.79 6.20
C VAL A 137 9.15 -7.31 7.38
N LEU A 138 8.57 -7.27 8.57
CA LEU A 138 9.20 -7.69 9.81
C LEU A 138 8.12 -8.07 10.83
N ASP A 139 8.32 -9.10 11.63
CA ASP A 139 7.51 -9.27 12.83
C ASP A 139 7.88 -8.18 13.85
N SER A 140 7.11 -7.08 13.79
CA SER A 140 7.25 -5.92 14.69
C SER A 140 6.30 -5.96 15.89
N TYR A 141 5.56 -7.08 16.08
CA TYR A 141 4.68 -7.24 17.22
C TYR A 141 5.50 -7.51 18.49
N ASN A 142 5.45 -6.59 19.44
CA ASN A 142 6.25 -6.65 20.67
C ASN A 142 7.75 -6.96 20.40
N ASN A 143 8.30 -6.34 19.36
CA ASN A 143 9.68 -6.55 18.91
C ASN A 143 10.40 -5.22 18.73
N THR A 144 11.37 -4.94 19.57
CA THR A 144 12.14 -3.70 19.53
C THR A 144 13.25 -3.79 18.49
N THR A 145 13.32 -2.81 17.60
CA THR A 145 14.40 -2.59 16.64
C THR A 145 14.53 -1.08 16.33
N TYR A 146 15.45 -0.69 15.45
CA TYR A 146 15.52 0.70 14.99
C TYR A 146 14.23 1.07 14.23
N VAL A 147 13.71 2.27 14.51
CA VAL A 147 12.35 2.67 14.11
C VAL A 147 12.13 2.70 12.59
N ASN A 148 13.16 3.03 11.82
CA ASN A 148 13.12 3.03 10.35
C ASN A 148 13.50 1.68 9.70
N GLY A 149 13.41 0.60 10.47
CA GLY A 149 13.56 -0.79 10.02
C GLY A 149 12.44 -1.69 10.56
N GLN A 150 11.37 -1.11 11.13
CA GLN A 150 10.16 -1.83 11.52
C GLN A 150 9.32 -2.20 10.30
N ALA A 151 8.34 -3.08 10.47
CA ALA A 151 7.32 -3.34 9.46
C ALA A 151 6.70 -2.03 8.96
N GLY A 152 6.60 -1.87 7.64
CA GLY A 152 6.05 -0.67 7.02
C GLY A 152 6.99 0.54 6.94
N SER A 153 8.26 0.39 7.34
CA SER A 153 9.28 1.41 7.04
C SER A 153 9.58 1.43 5.55
N ILE A 154 9.79 2.61 4.97
CA ILE A 154 10.67 2.72 3.80
C ILE A 154 12.07 2.51 4.35
N TYR A 155 12.61 1.32 4.13
CA TYR A 155 13.74 0.78 4.88
C TYR A 155 14.91 1.77 4.99
N LYS A 156 15.29 2.10 6.24
CA LYS A 156 16.31 3.08 6.62
C LYS A 156 16.09 4.52 6.12
N GLN A 157 14.94 4.82 5.52
CA GLN A 157 14.62 6.18 5.07
C GLN A 157 13.53 6.83 5.93
N HIS A 158 12.38 6.17 6.11
CA HIS A 158 11.23 6.69 6.85
C HIS A 158 10.66 5.61 7.78
N PRO A 159 10.49 5.88 9.08
CA PRO A 159 9.74 5.00 9.96
C PRO A 159 8.24 5.06 9.63
N PRO A 160 7.46 4.05 9.96
CA PRO A 160 6.00 4.14 9.87
C PRO A 160 5.47 5.14 10.91
N LEU A 161 4.33 5.78 10.61
CA LEU A 161 3.64 6.71 11.52
C LEU A 161 3.20 6.01 12.81
N VAL A 162 2.77 4.76 12.69
CA VAL A 162 2.37 3.89 13.80
C VAL A 162 2.75 2.44 13.50
N ASN A 163 2.89 1.63 14.54
CA ASN A 163 3.06 0.18 14.40
C ASN A 163 1.68 -0.50 14.41
N ALA A 164 1.19 -0.88 13.22
CA ALA A 164 -0.08 -1.59 13.03
C ALA A 164 0.10 -3.12 12.90
N CYS A 165 1.27 -3.66 13.28
CA CYS A 165 1.62 -5.06 13.13
C CYS A 165 0.75 -5.96 14.02
N ARG A 166 0.20 -7.04 13.44
CA ARG A 166 -0.47 -8.12 14.15
C ARG A 166 0.56 -9.13 14.70
N PRO A 167 0.16 -10.02 15.63
CA PRO A 167 1.04 -11.10 16.07
C PRO A 167 1.56 -11.96 14.90
N PRO A 168 2.74 -12.60 15.02
CA PRO A 168 3.20 -13.57 14.03
C PRO A 168 2.17 -14.68 13.81
N GLU A 169 2.21 -15.34 12.65
CA GLU A 169 1.25 -16.34 12.19
C GLU A 169 -0.16 -15.78 11.86
N VAL A 170 -0.41 -14.49 12.04
CA VAL A 170 -1.63 -13.81 11.61
C VAL A 170 -1.40 -13.07 10.29
N TRP A 171 -2.30 -13.24 9.33
CA TRP A 171 -2.22 -12.54 8.04
C TRP A 171 -2.36 -11.02 8.22
N GLN A 172 -1.51 -10.30 7.54
CA GLN A 172 -1.41 -8.86 7.50
C GLN A 172 -1.53 -8.38 6.06
N THR A 173 -1.92 -7.13 5.85
CA THR A 173 -2.07 -6.54 4.53
C THR A 173 -1.23 -5.28 4.39
N TYR A 174 -0.60 -5.11 3.24
CA TYR A 174 -0.19 -3.81 2.75
C TYR A 174 -1.02 -3.42 1.53
N ASP A 175 -1.58 -2.22 1.59
CA ASP A 175 -2.13 -1.51 0.44
C ASP A 175 -1.22 -0.33 0.15
N VAL A 176 -0.58 -0.35 -1.02
CA VAL A 176 0.48 0.57 -1.40
C VAL A 176 0.07 1.37 -2.64
N ILE A 177 0.26 2.68 -2.60
CA ILE A 177 0.25 3.54 -3.77
C ILE A 177 1.69 4.01 -3.97
N PHE A 178 2.30 3.57 -5.06
CA PHE A 178 3.67 3.91 -5.42
C PHE A 178 3.69 4.73 -6.70
N ILE A 179 4.37 5.87 -6.66
CA ILE A 179 4.65 6.70 -7.82
C ILE A 179 6.15 6.62 -8.10
N ALA A 180 6.49 6.10 -9.27
CA ALA A 180 7.87 5.89 -9.68
C ALA A 180 8.61 7.21 -9.90
N PRO A 181 9.92 7.25 -9.73
CA PRO A 181 10.70 8.44 -10.02
C PRO A 181 10.71 8.73 -11.54
N ARG A 182 10.93 9.98 -11.89
CA ARG A 182 11.08 10.42 -13.27
C ARG A 182 12.48 10.93 -13.49
N PHE A 183 13.05 10.58 -14.64
CA PHE A 183 14.38 11.02 -15.05
C PHE A 183 14.32 11.69 -16.41
N ALA A 184 15.14 12.72 -16.61
CA ALA A 184 15.35 13.33 -17.89
C ALA A 184 16.24 12.43 -18.80
N SER A 185 16.34 12.79 -20.07
CA SER A 185 17.14 12.03 -21.04
C SER A 185 18.64 12.00 -20.73
N ASP A 186 19.12 13.00 -20.00
CA ASP A 186 20.52 13.07 -19.51
C ASP A 186 20.74 12.25 -18.21
N GLY A 187 19.69 11.61 -17.68
CA GLY A 187 19.72 10.84 -16.45
C GLY A 187 19.54 11.64 -15.17
N SER A 188 19.34 12.96 -15.25
CA SER A 188 19.03 13.78 -14.08
C SER A 188 17.63 13.46 -13.53
N LEU A 189 17.47 13.58 -12.21
CA LEU A 189 16.19 13.35 -11.54
C LEU A 189 15.24 14.52 -11.78
N ILE A 190 14.07 14.24 -12.37
CA ILE A 190 12.97 15.22 -12.53
C ILE A 190 12.09 15.22 -11.28
N SER A 191 11.67 14.03 -10.84
CA SER A 191 10.89 13.87 -9.62
C SER A 191 11.26 12.58 -8.89
N PRO A 192 11.36 12.62 -7.55
CA PRO A 192 11.62 11.44 -6.74
C PRO A 192 10.42 10.48 -6.71
N ALA A 193 10.66 9.23 -6.34
CA ALA A 193 9.59 8.30 -6.02
C ALA A 193 8.81 8.76 -4.78
N ARG A 194 7.52 8.40 -4.73
CA ARG A 194 6.62 8.70 -3.60
C ARG A 194 5.83 7.46 -3.23
N GLU A 195 5.51 7.32 -1.96
CA GLU A 195 4.80 6.15 -1.48
C GLU A 195 3.78 6.50 -0.39
N THR A 196 2.58 5.91 -0.51
CA THR A 196 1.55 5.90 0.53
C THR A 196 1.24 4.46 0.86
N VAL A 197 1.20 4.10 2.15
CA VAL A 197 0.98 2.73 2.61
C VAL A 197 -0.05 2.67 3.72
N LEU A 198 -1.00 1.75 3.57
CA LEU A 198 -1.86 1.30 4.65
C LEU A 198 -1.39 -0.10 5.09
N HIS A 199 -1.22 -0.29 6.39
CA HIS A 199 -0.94 -1.58 7.01
C HIS A 199 -2.15 -2.02 7.82
N ASN A 200 -2.78 -3.13 7.46
CA ASN A 200 -4.03 -3.60 8.07
C ASN A 200 -5.14 -2.53 8.06
N GLY A 201 -5.22 -1.72 6.99
CA GLY A 201 -6.15 -0.61 6.86
C GLY A 201 -5.76 0.68 7.60
N VAL A 202 -4.64 0.69 8.32
CA VAL A 202 -4.13 1.86 9.06
C VAL A 202 -3.07 2.58 8.23
N LEU A 203 -3.20 3.89 8.06
CA LEU A 203 -2.23 4.72 7.33
C LEU A 203 -0.89 4.76 8.10
N ILE A 204 0.17 4.27 7.48
CA ILE A 204 1.52 4.21 8.07
C ILE A 204 2.57 5.02 7.31
N GLN A 205 2.36 5.27 6.01
CA GLN A 205 3.15 6.19 5.19
C GLN A 205 2.17 7.06 4.38
N TYR A 206 2.36 8.38 4.38
CA TYR A 206 1.50 9.30 3.65
C TYR A 206 2.33 10.14 2.68
N ASP A 207 2.25 9.78 1.40
CA ASP A 207 2.89 10.49 0.30
C ASP A 207 4.37 10.86 0.57
N VAL A 208 5.08 9.92 1.20
CA VAL A 208 6.48 10.16 1.59
C VAL A 208 7.37 10.18 0.37
N VAL A 209 8.30 11.13 0.34
CA VAL A 209 9.31 11.25 -0.70
C VAL A 209 10.46 10.31 -0.41
N LEU A 210 10.71 9.34 -1.28
CA LEU A 210 11.84 8.44 -1.17
C LEU A 210 13.14 9.15 -1.53
N LYS A 211 14.21 8.88 -0.79
CA LYS A 211 15.53 9.52 -0.98
C LYS A 211 16.36 8.85 -2.07
N GLY A 212 15.89 7.72 -2.62
CA GLY A 212 16.54 6.90 -3.63
C GLY A 212 16.33 5.42 -3.37
N PRO A 213 16.95 4.51 -4.15
CA PRO A 213 16.96 3.07 -3.90
C PRO A 213 17.38 2.73 -2.48
N THR A 214 16.88 1.61 -1.96
CA THR A 214 17.21 1.15 -0.61
C THR A 214 18.68 0.77 -0.51
N GLU A 215 19.34 1.29 0.53
CA GLU A 215 20.73 1.00 0.86
C GLU A 215 20.86 0.43 2.28
N TYR A 216 21.51 -0.74 2.39
CA TYR A 216 21.84 -1.29 3.72
C TYR A 216 22.90 -0.45 4.42
N ARG A 217 23.88 0.09 3.68
CA ARG A 217 24.95 0.98 4.17
C ARG A 217 25.08 2.20 3.27
N GLY A 218 25.27 3.36 3.87
CA GLY A 218 25.39 4.62 3.13
C GLY A 218 24.04 5.35 2.99
N TYR A 219 24.05 6.38 2.16
CA TYR A 219 22.88 7.22 1.89
C TYR A 219 22.30 6.90 0.53
N PRO A 220 20.97 6.74 0.42
CA PRO A 220 20.30 6.56 -0.86
C PRO A 220 20.67 7.69 -1.85
N LYS A 221 20.88 7.32 -3.11
CA LYS A 221 21.09 8.28 -4.20
C LYS A 221 20.38 7.78 -5.44
N TYR A 222 19.62 8.65 -6.08
CA TYR A 222 19.00 8.31 -7.35
C TYR A 222 20.07 8.08 -8.43
N LYS A 223 19.82 7.05 -9.21
CA LYS A 223 20.50 6.73 -10.46
C LYS A 223 19.42 6.38 -11.48
N ALA A 224 19.50 6.96 -12.65
CA ALA A 224 18.50 6.73 -13.69
C ALA A 224 18.35 5.23 -14.00
N HIS A 225 17.12 4.81 -14.14
CA HIS A 225 16.72 3.45 -14.49
C HIS A 225 15.47 3.47 -15.38
N ALA A 226 15.05 2.32 -15.86
CA ALA A 226 13.84 2.23 -16.69
C ALA A 226 12.59 2.70 -15.95
N ALA A 227 11.61 3.23 -16.68
CA ALA A 227 10.35 3.74 -16.13
C ALA A 227 9.49 2.64 -15.45
N LYS A 228 9.69 1.38 -15.82
CA LYS A 228 9.06 0.20 -15.22
C LYS A 228 10.13 -0.85 -14.96
N LEU A 229 10.07 -1.48 -13.79
CA LEU A 229 10.93 -2.59 -13.37
C LEU A 229 10.09 -3.60 -12.58
N PRO A 230 10.56 -4.87 -12.42
CA PRO A 230 9.86 -5.88 -11.65
C PRO A 230 9.71 -5.53 -10.16
N ILE A 231 8.63 -5.98 -9.53
CA ILE A 231 8.52 -6.05 -8.08
C ILE A 231 9.35 -7.24 -7.60
N GLN A 232 10.04 -7.09 -6.46
CA GLN A 232 10.79 -8.20 -5.85
C GLN A 232 10.33 -8.46 -4.41
N LEU A 233 10.41 -9.73 -4.02
CA LEU A 233 10.20 -10.19 -2.66
C LEU A 233 11.49 -10.79 -2.12
N GLN A 234 11.85 -10.43 -0.88
CA GLN A 234 13.13 -10.77 -0.27
C GLN A 234 13.08 -12.08 0.50
N ASP A 235 14.06 -12.94 0.28
CA ASP A 235 14.47 -14.00 1.19
C ASP A 235 15.53 -13.45 2.16
N HIS A 236 15.17 -13.29 3.43
CA HIS A 236 16.08 -12.90 4.50
C HIS A 236 16.32 -14.06 5.51
N GLY A 237 15.97 -15.29 5.13
CA GLY A 237 16.20 -16.49 5.93
C GLY A 237 15.04 -16.93 6.82
N ASP A 238 13.95 -16.17 6.87
CA ASP A 238 12.71 -16.57 7.54
C ASP A 238 11.65 -17.03 6.53
N ARG A 239 10.79 -17.96 6.94
CA ARG A 239 9.71 -18.50 6.09
C ARG A 239 8.49 -17.59 6.07
N VAL A 240 8.69 -16.35 5.64
CA VAL A 240 7.59 -15.42 5.41
C VAL A 240 6.74 -15.93 4.26
N ALA A 241 5.42 -15.83 4.41
CA ALA A 241 4.45 -16.29 3.41
C ALA A 241 3.65 -15.11 2.87
N TYR A 242 3.32 -15.16 1.58
CA TYR A 242 2.58 -14.14 0.86
C TYR A 242 1.38 -14.74 0.13
N ARG A 243 0.28 -13.99 0.02
CA ARG A 243 -0.90 -14.38 -0.74
C ARG A 243 -1.67 -13.17 -1.26
N ASN A 244 -2.70 -13.39 -2.06
CA ASN A 244 -3.59 -12.34 -2.59
C ASN A 244 -2.80 -11.14 -3.09
N ILE A 245 -1.93 -11.37 -4.09
CA ILE A 245 -1.03 -10.34 -4.61
C ILE A 245 -1.58 -9.86 -5.95
N TRP A 246 -1.90 -8.56 -6.04
CA TRP A 246 -2.32 -7.96 -7.29
C TRP A 246 -1.86 -6.51 -7.42
N VAL A 247 -1.77 -6.05 -8.65
CA VAL A 247 -1.34 -4.71 -9.02
C VAL A 247 -2.33 -4.09 -10.00
N ARG A 248 -2.64 -2.81 -9.80
CA ARG A 248 -3.23 -1.94 -10.81
C ARG A 248 -2.22 -0.89 -11.22
N GLU A 249 -2.00 -0.72 -12.52
CA GLU A 249 -1.20 0.41 -13.00
C GLU A 249 -2.00 1.72 -12.86
N ILE A 250 -1.33 2.76 -12.38
CA ILE A 250 -1.92 4.08 -12.21
C ILE A 250 -1.56 4.93 -13.43
N THR A 251 -2.58 5.42 -14.12
CA THR A 251 -2.41 6.44 -15.16
C THR A 251 -2.87 7.77 -14.59
N LEU A 252 -1.92 8.61 -14.21
CA LEU A 252 -2.24 9.95 -13.71
C LEU A 252 -2.75 10.81 -14.87
N PRO A 253 -3.80 11.63 -14.64
CA PRO A 253 -4.23 12.61 -15.63
C PRO A 253 -3.08 13.55 -15.97
N GLN A 254 -2.87 13.81 -17.26
CA GLN A 254 -1.92 14.84 -17.65
C GLN A 254 -2.49 16.19 -17.20
N SER A 255 -1.70 16.98 -16.46
CA SER A 255 -2.05 18.38 -16.16
C SER A 255 -2.24 19.12 -17.49
N LYS A 256 -3.43 19.68 -17.68
CA LYS A 256 -3.71 20.56 -18.82
C LYS A 256 -2.90 21.85 -18.69
#